data_bf808c54d45115060cb8fa5801b12913
#
_entry.id   bf808c54d45115060cb8fa5801b12913
#
_cell.length_a   1.000
_cell.length_b   1.000
_cell.length_c   1.000
_cell.angle_alpha   90.00
_cell.angle_beta   90.00
_cell.angle_gamma   90.00
#
_symmetry.space_group_name_H-M   'P 1'
#
loop_
_entity.id
_entity.type
_entity.pdbx_description
1 polymer ?
#
loop_
_entity_poly.entity_id
_entity_poly.type
_entity_poly.pdbx_seq_one_letter_code
_entity_poly.pdbx_strand_id
1 'polypeptide(L)'
;MKPIKRLYLSTDEIHLADASLVLEFNNCGRGFITAGTTEDYTGKMVRLDVGYPDLVLRWFTGYVERSQPAENGFQRLFVRELVGIFERMWPCSFQHPTLRSVASWLTEHSGLTFSVPDAEYSDRPIPHFTHSGTGYQLLDNLGKAFGITDYVWYQLPDGGVYTGGAEKALFAGRPIDIPAEFSQGAAGGNTMTVPLIQSLRPGVEMNGERVTKVHLTNDTMAITWTPRNRVTGQPLQKTPLQRQIESHYPELASGLHVPKFARVVAPSEAVKSGNFSDPFRPRYAVDVQLLDADGNPDQNTPVYSAVPLPVPMAGNDSGMFQFPPEGTMVEVGFTGGRPDKPFIRQTVPDGTSLPDIQPGEQLQQQRAEVSQRVTQAGDWIRQTDQTISETSMARVIRADSENRELVSRETTIKAADNLTVVGTARLMAGAIQHISTGDYSQAVKNRVASIGGNDTTEITGEKSLTTGKDLIEQIGQIRKSVAAVKQEIIAPVVWIGSQSINVAQLMLDTLDVVKQLAEQTASHTHSNTGTPQNAGEIKSTGSQADSLSKKYSPVISK
;
A
#
# COMPACT_ATOMS: atom_id res chain seq x y z
N MET A 1 -52.43 -48.95 20.28
CA MET A 1 -51.78 -48.73 21.57
C MET A 1 -51.83 -47.24 21.83
N LYS A 2 -52.18 -46.79 23.06
CA LYS A 2 -52.27 -45.36 23.34
C LYS A 2 -50.87 -44.83 23.67
N PRO A 3 -50.43 -43.70 23.08
CA PRO A 3 -49.14 -43.14 23.36
C PRO A 3 -49.05 -42.59 24.78
N ILE A 4 -47.88 -42.66 25.41
CA ILE A 4 -47.54 -42.11 26.70
C ILE A 4 -46.81 -40.78 26.50
N LYS A 5 -47.26 -39.76 27.20
CA LYS A 5 -46.60 -38.45 27.26
C LYS A 5 -46.40 -38.07 28.74
N ARG A 6 -45.17 -37.75 29.14
CA ARG A 6 -44.83 -37.31 30.48
C ARG A 6 -44.25 -35.90 30.46
N LEU A 7 -44.92 -35.01 31.16
CA LEU A 7 -44.48 -33.63 31.29
C LEU A 7 -43.77 -33.43 32.61
N TYR A 8 -42.55 -32.86 32.56
CA TYR A 8 -41.81 -32.47 33.74
C TYR A 8 -41.62 -30.95 33.73
N LEU A 9 -42.02 -30.28 34.80
CA LEU A 9 -41.74 -28.84 35.03
C LEU A 9 -40.76 -28.76 36.19
N SER A 10 -39.57 -28.20 35.94
CA SER A 10 -38.40 -28.36 36.79
C SER A 10 -38.06 -29.83 37.01
N THR A 11 -38.39 -30.38 38.18
CA THR A 11 -38.16 -31.79 38.57
C THR A 11 -39.43 -32.60 38.67
N ASP A 12 -40.60 -31.95 38.71
CA ASP A 12 -41.87 -32.60 39.07
C ASP A 12 -42.63 -33.04 37.85
N GLU A 13 -43.17 -34.25 37.88
CA GLU A 13 -44.05 -34.76 36.84
C GLU A 13 -45.44 -34.14 37.02
N ILE A 14 -45.92 -33.43 36.01
CA ILE A 14 -47.19 -32.69 36.04
C ILE A 14 -48.14 -33.29 35.00
N HIS A 15 -49.41 -33.28 35.30
CA HIS A 15 -50.44 -33.79 34.38
C HIS A 15 -50.45 -32.94 33.08
N LEU A 16 -50.30 -33.62 31.97
CA LEU A 16 -50.37 -33.03 30.61
C LEU A 16 -51.79 -33.17 30.05
N ALA A 17 -52.46 -32.07 29.80
CA ALA A 17 -53.76 -32.09 29.14
C ALA A 17 -53.64 -32.00 27.59
N ASP A 18 -52.81 -31.13 27.12
CA ASP A 18 -52.59 -30.89 25.67
C ASP A 18 -51.17 -30.38 25.38
N ALA A 19 -50.64 -30.70 24.19
CA ALA A 19 -49.35 -30.19 23.71
C ALA A 19 -49.41 -29.95 22.21
N SER A 20 -48.92 -28.77 21.80
CA SER A 20 -48.70 -28.43 20.41
C SER A 20 -47.27 -27.82 20.30
N LEU A 21 -46.34 -28.62 19.79
CA LEU A 21 -44.91 -28.31 19.76
C LEU A 21 -44.33 -28.47 18.36
N VAL A 22 -43.58 -27.50 17.92
CA VAL A 22 -42.89 -27.51 16.62
C VAL A 22 -41.39 -27.55 16.83
N LEU A 23 -40.72 -28.50 16.19
CA LEU A 23 -39.29 -28.61 16.04
C LEU A 23 -38.93 -28.44 14.57
N GLU A 24 -37.89 -27.68 14.29
CA GLU A 24 -37.49 -27.32 12.91
C GLU A 24 -35.98 -27.10 12.83
N PHE A 25 -35.36 -27.44 11.69
CA PHE A 25 -33.98 -27.07 11.43
C PHE A 25 -33.80 -25.56 11.35
N ASN A 26 -32.63 -25.08 11.78
CA ASN A 26 -32.22 -23.68 11.72
C ASN A 26 -33.25 -22.73 12.38
N ASN A 27 -33.93 -23.25 13.39
CA ASN A 27 -34.91 -22.51 14.16
C ASN A 27 -35.01 -23.04 15.59
N CYS A 28 -35.53 -22.21 16.48
CA CYS A 28 -35.83 -22.61 17.85
C CYS A 28 -37.16 -23.34 17.90
N GLY A 29 -37.19 -24.57 18.44
CA GLY A 29 -38.40 -25.28 18.73
C GLY A 29 -39.28 -24.53 19.74
N ARG A 30 -40.61 -24.51 19.49
CA ARG A 30 -41.56 -23.71 20.27
C ARG A 30 -42.96 -24.30 20.22
N GLY A 31 -43.77 -23.86 21.13
CA GLY A 31 -45.17 -24.17 21.12
C GLY A 31 -45.84 -23.88 22.44
N PHE A 32 -46.93 -24.60 22.71
CA PHE A 32 -47.62 -24.48 23.99
C PHE A 32 -47.96 -25.84 24.56
N ILE A 33 -48.04 -25.91 25.88
CA ILE A 33 -48.40 -27.07 26.66
C ILE A 33 -49.50 -26.62 27.63
N THR A 34 -50.59 -27.39 27.74
CA THR A 34 -51.60 -27.20 28.78
C THR A 34 -51.34 -28.18 29.90
N ALA A 35 -50.97 -27.67 31.06
CA ALA A 35 -50.57 -28.44 32.26
C ALA A 35 -51.56 -28.30 33.38
N GLY A 36 -51.85 -29.43 34.07
CA GLY A 36 -52.72 -29.51 35.24
C GLY A 36 -52.07 -28.93 36.49
N THR A 37 -51.87 -27.64 36.50
CA THR A 37 -51.27 -26.87 37.62
C THR A 37 -51.87 -25.45 37.64
N THR A 38 -51.88 -24.83 38.81
CA THR A 38 -52.28 -23.43 38.98
C THR A 38 -51.06 -22.50 39.19
N GLU A 39 -49.85 -23.09 39.29
CA GLU A 39 -48.60 -22.33 39.53
C GLU A 39 -48.06 -21.69 38.27
N ASP A 40 -47.37 -20.59 38.44
CA ASP A 40 -46.60 -19.92 37.35
C ASP A 40 -45.22 -20.54 37.22
N TYR A 41 -44.96 -21.13 36.09
CA TYR A 41 -43.69 -21.78 35.73
C TYR A 41 -42.82 -20.91 34.80
N THR A 42 -43.11 -19.63 34.64
CA THR A 42 -42.31 -18.73 33.79
C THR A 42 -40.84 -18.78 34.19
N GLY A 43 -39.93 -18.99 33.20
CA GLY A 43 -38.50 -19.14 33.40
C GLY A 43 -38.03 -20.50 33.90
N LYS A 44 -38.94 -21.43 34.18
CA LYS A 44 -38.57 -22.78 34.65
C LYS A 44 -38.32 -23.72 33.48
N MET A 45 -37.51 -24.76 33.74
CA MET A 45 -37.20 -25.80 32.77
C MET A 45 -38.44 -26.65 32.51
N VAL A 46 -38.63 -27.04 31.25
CA VAL A 46 -39.68 -27.95 30.80
C VAL A 46 -39.05 -29.08 30.00
N ARG A 47 -39.56 -30.30 30.26
CA ARG A 47 -39.19 -31.52 29.56
C ARG A 47 -40.45 -32.27 29.19
N LEU A 48 -40.54 -32.72 27.94
CA LEU A 48 -41.61 -33.62 27.49
C LEU A 48 -40.98 -34.90 26.96
N ASP A 49 -41.38 -36.04 27.59
CA ASP A 49 -41.04 -37.38 27.14
C ASP A 49 -42.24 -37.97 26.43
N VAL A 50 -42.02 -38.62 25.28
CA VAL A 50 -43.07 -39.23 24.50
C VAL A 50 -42.69 -40.66 24.10
N GLY A 51 -43.67 -41.52 23.95
CA GLY A 51 -43.42 -42.90 23.50
C GLY A 51 -44.60 -43.84 23.72
N TYR A 52 -44.25 -45.08 23.88
CA TYR A 52 -45.19 -46.18 24.15
C TYR A 52 -44.69 -46.96 25.41
N PRO A 53 -45.49 -47.85 25.98
CA PRO A 53 -45.12 -48.54 27.22
C PRO A 53 -43.72 -49.17 27.23
N ASP A 54 -43.28 -49.67 26.05
CA ASP A 54 -42.00 -50.35 25.91
C ASP A 54 -40.82 -49.37 25.78
N LEU A 55 -41.04 -48.12 25.32
CA LEU A 55 -39.98 -47.13 25.09
C LEU A 55 -40.54 -45.70 25.11
N VAL A 56 -40.16 -44.95 26.10
CA VAL A 56 -40.46 -43.51 26.22
C VAL A 56 -39.15 -42.74 26.11
N LEU A 57 -39.07 -41.81 25.19
CA LEU A 57 -37.86 -41.03 24.92
C LEU A 57 -38.09 -39.54 25.21
N ARG A 58 -37.08 -38.88 25.68
CA ARG A 58 -37.06 -37.42 25.78
C ARG A 58 -37.21 -36.83 24.38
N TRP A 59 -38.24 -36.05 24.18
CA TRP A 59 -38.56 -35.49 22.87
C TRP A 59 -38.34 -33.98 22.82
N PHE A 60 -38.70 -33.26 23.91
CA PHE A 60 -38.54 -31.82 24.01
C PHE A 60 -37.86 -31.45 25.33
N THR A 61 -36.90 -30.52 25.27
CA THR A 61 -36.27 -29.88 26.44
C THR A 61 -36.22 -28.38 26.17
N GLY A 62 -36.68 -27.58 27.14
CA GLY A 62 -36.75 -26.17 26.97
C GLY A 62 -37.05 -25.43 28.26
N TYR A 63 -37.56 -24.24 28.13
CA TYR A 63 -38.02 -23.42 29.24
C TYR A 63 -39.41 -22.85 28.95
N VAL A 64 -40.09 -22.46 29.99
CA VAL A 64 -41.37 -21.78 29.92
C VAL A 64 -41.11 -20.29 29.74
N GLU A 65 -41.40 -19.77 28.54
CA GLU A 65 -41.26 -18.35 28.23
C GLU A 65 -42.35 -17.52 28.91
N ARG A 66 -43.56 -18.05 28.95
CA ARG A 66 -44.73 -17.39 29.54
C ARG A 66 -45.76 -18.44 30.01
N SER A 67 -46.35 -18.21 31.16
CA SER A 67 -47.44 -18.99 31.71
C SER A 67 -48.72 -18.14 31.76
N GLN A 68 -49.83 -18.74 31.37
CA GLN A 68 -51.14 -18.07 31.37
C GLN A 68 -52.21 -19.01 31.96
N PRO A 69 -53.07 -18.52 32.90
CA PRO A 69 -54.18 -19.30 33.39
C PRO A 69 -55.09 -19.79 32.25
N ALA A 70 -55.50 -21.06 32.32
CA ALA A 70 -56.47 -21.69 31.47
C ALA A 70 -57.67 -22.13 32.28
N GLU A 71 -58.73 -22.62 31.61
CA GLU A 71 -59.93 -23.08 32.29
C GLU A 71 -59.65 -24.28 33.18
N ASN A 72 -60.52 -24.52 34.17
CA ASN A 72 -60.55 -25.68 35.05
C ASN A 72 -59.26 -25.91 35.89
N GLY A 73 -58.52 -24.85 36.24
CA GLY A 73 -57.34 -24.97 37.07
C GLY A 73 -56.10 -25.45 36.31
N PHE A 74 -56.09 -25.29 34.99
CA PHE A 74 -54.93 -25.54 34.17
C PHE A 74 -54.14 -24.24 33.87
N GLN A 75 -52.86 -24.42 33.49
CA GLN A 75 -52.01 -23.36 32.95
C GLN A 75 -51.66 -23.67 31.49
N ARG A 76 -51.70 -22.67 30.64
CA ARG A 76 -51.17 -22.74 29.30
C ARG A 76 -49.76 -22.15 29.28
N LEU A 77 -48.78 -23.02 29.10
CA LEU A 77 -47.36 -22.71 29.10
C LEU A 77 -46.88 -22.52 27.66
N PHE A 78 -46.39 -21.32 27.34
CA PHE A 78 -45.65 -21.07 26.09
C PHE A 78 -44.21 -21.47 26.31
N VAL A 79 -43.74 -22.42 25.53
CA VAL A 79 -42.44 -23.06 25.74
C VAL A 79 -41.51 -22.88 24.55
N ARG A 80 -40.26 -22.78 24.82
CA ARG A 80 -39.19 -22.70 23.80
C ARG A 80 -38.06 -23.66 24.16
N GLU A 81 -37.38 -24.17 23.12
CA GLU A 81 -36.11 -24.89 23.32
C GLU A 81 -35.05 -23.99 23.96
N LEU A 82 -34.03 -24.58 24.60
CA LEU A 82 -32.97 -23.87 25.27
C LEU A 82 -32.15 -22.95 24.33
N VAL A 83 -32.06 -23.36 23.06
CA VAL A 83 -31.44 -22.55 22.00
C VAL A 83 -32.12 -21.17 21.82
N GLY A 84 -33.29 -20.97 22.42
CA GLY A 84 -33.99 -19.68 22.48
C GLY A 84 -33.18 -18.53 23.09
N ILE A 85 -32.15 -18.82 23.89
CA ILE A 85 -31.22 -17.80 24.41
C ILE A 85 -30.46 -17.05 23.30
N PHE A 86 -30.36 -17.62 22.11
CA PHE A 86 -29.71 -17.02 20.94
C PHE A 86 -30.54 -15.94 20.23
N GLU A 87 -31.73 -15.63 20.70
CA GLU A 87 -32.51 -14.48 20.20
C GLU A 87 -31.84 -13.13 20.48
N ARG A 88 -31.08 -13.02 21.56
CA ARG A 88 -30.31 -11.83 21.89
C ARG A 88 -29.09 -11.63 21.00
N MET A 89 -28.45 -10.47 21.09
CA MET A 89 -27.19 -10.16 20.40
C MET A 89 -26.04 -11.00 20.92
N TRP A 90 -25.23 -11.54 20.00
CA TRP A 90 -24.05 -12.38 20.29
C TRP A 90 -22.85 -11.89 19.47
N PRO A 91 -22.27 -10.71 19.80
CA PRO A 91 -21.10 -10.22 19.10
C PRO A 91 -19.88 -11.05 19.41
N CYS A 92 -19.10 -11.41 18.37
CA CYS A 92 -17.84 -12.13 18.52
C CYS A 92 -16.89 -11.84 17.36
N SER A 93 -15.58 -12.00 17.59
CA SER A 93 -14.57 -11.89 16.55
C SER A 93 -13.39 -12.81 16.87
N PHE A 94 -12.97 -13.58 15.88
CA PHE A 94 -11.91 -14.58 16.01
C PHE A 94 -10.93 -14.46 14.84
N GLN A 95 -9.64 -14.66 15.12
CA GLN A 95 -8.60 -14.83 14.11
C GLN A 95 -8.26 -16.31 13.97
N HIS A 96 -8.21 -16.81 12.75
CA HIS A 96 -7.92 -18.18 12.39
C HIS A 96 -8.74 -19.26 13.15
N PRO A 97 -10.06 -19.04 13.38
CA PRO A 97 -10.85 -20.00 14.11
C PRO A 97 -11.16 -21.25 13.24
N THR A 98 -11.37 -22.37 13.92
CA THR A 98 -12.03 -23.54 13.38
C THR A 98 -13.50 -23.57 13.82
N LEU A 99 -14.37 -24.31 13.13
CA LEU A 99 -15.75 -24.49 13.58
C LEU A 99 -15.80 -25.05 14.99
N ARG A 100 -14.92 -26.02 15.30
CA ARG A 100 -14.82 -26.63 16.63
C ARG A 100 -14.44 -25.60 17.71
N SER A 101 -13.53 -24.70 17.42
CA SER A 101 -13.14 -23.65 18.36
C SER A 101 -14.28 -22.65 18.64
N VAL A 102 -15.05 -22.28 17.62
CA VAL A 102 -16.22 -21.42 17.80
C VAL A 102 -17.33 -22.15 18.57
N ALA A 103 -17.56 -23.43 18.29
CA ALA A 103 -18.51 -24.25 19.03
C ALA A 103 -18.14 -24.40 20.51
N SER A 104 -16.85 -24.54 20.82
CA SER A 104 -16.34 -24.54 22.20
C SER A 104 -16.60 -23.21 22.91
N TRP A 105 -16.35 -22.10 22.23
CA TRP A 105 -16.66 -20.76 22.73
C TRP A 105 -18.16 -20.58 22.99
N LEU A 106 -19.01 -21.05 22.04
CA LEU A 106 -20.47 -21.03 22.23
C LEU A 106 -20.90 -21.87 23.44
N THR A 107 -20.30 -23.04 23.65
CA THR A 107 -20.56 -23.89 24.83
C THR A 107 -20.23 -23.14 26.12
N GLU A 108 -19.07 -22.52 26.20
CA GLU A 108 -18.61 -21.79 27.39
C GLU A 108 -19.53 -20.60 27.72
N HIS A 109 -19.95 -19.83 26.70
CA HIS A 109 -20.69 -18.59 26.90
C HIS A 109 -22.22 -18.77 26.99
N SER A 110 -22.75 -19.86 26.41
CA SER A 110 -24.19 -20.15 26.47
C SER A 110 -24.59 -21.11 27.57
N GLY A 111 -23.66 -21.94 28.03
CA GLY A 111 -23.94 -23.06 28.90
C GLY A 111 -24.62 -24.26 28.20
N LEU A 112 -24.82 -24.19 26.88
CA LEU A 112 -25.35 -25.30 26.07
C LEU A 112 -24.19 -26.05 25.42
N THR A 113 -24.24 -27.37 25.45
CA THR A 113 -23.22 -28.19 24.80
C THR A 113 -23.38 -28.15 23.28
N PHE A 114 -22.38 -27.65 22.55
CA PHE A 114 -22.35 -27.67 21.10
C PHE A 114 -21.65 -28.91 20.57
N SER A 115 -22.31 -29.61 19.67
CA SER A 115 -21.83 -30.82 19.01
C SER A 115 -21.49 -30.53 17.56
N VAL A 116 -20.23 -30.77 17.19
CA VAL A 116 -19.70 -30.58 15.83
C VAL A 116 -19.30 -31.96 15.30
N PRO A 117 -19.66 -32.33 14.07
CA PRO A 117 -19.32 -33.64 13.52
C PRO A 117 -17.82 -33.74 13.22
N ASP A 118 -17.32 -34.96 13.12
CA ASP A 118 -15.98 -35.25 12.65
C ASP A 118 -15.95 -35.16 11.11
N ALA A 119 -15.57 -33.99 10.61
CA ALA A 119 -15.52 -33.66 9.19
C ALA A 119 -14.35 -32.69 8.92
N GLU A 120 -13.85 -32.68 7.71
CA GLU A 120 -12.68 -31.83 7.33
C GLU A 120 -12.90 -30.34 7.65
N TYR A 121 -14.09 -29.82 7.35
CA TYR A 121 -14.43 -28.42 7.63
C TYR A 121 -14.46 -28.08 9.12
N SER A 122 -14.59 -29.07 10.02
CA SER A 122 -14.72 -28.85 11.46
C SER A 122 -13.43 -28.34 12.11
N ASP A 123 -12.30 -28.76 11.57
CA ASP A 123 -10.97 -28.42 12.08
C ASP A 123 -10.13 -27.56 11.11
N ARG A 124 -10.68 -27.25 9.94
CA ARG A 124 -10.05 -26.34 8.97
C ARG A 124 -10.18 -24.89 9.44
N PRO A 125 -9.08 -24.17 9.66
CA PRO A 125 -9.15 -22.77 10.07
C PRO A 125 -9.56 -21.85 8.90
N ILE A 126 -10.32 -20.81 9.22
CA ILE A 126 -10.63 -19.71 8.30
C ILE A 126 -9.90 -18.43 8.75
N PRO A 127 -9.60 -17.48 7.86
CA PRO A 127 -8.83 -16.28 8.22
C PRO A 127 -9.43 -15.49 9.38
N HIS A 128 -10.72 -15.19 9.32
CA HIS A 128 -11.44 -14.43 10.33
C HIS A 128 -12.90 -14.88 10.39
N PHE A 129 -13.47 -14.85 11.59
CA PHE A 129 -14.90 -14.95 11.79
C PHE A 129 -15.34 -13.82 12.73
N THR A 130 -16.17 -12.91 12.21
CA THR A 130 -16.71 -11.80 12.99
C THR A 130 -18.22 -11.75 12.82
N HIS A 131 -18.93 -11.58 13.92
CA HIS A 131 -20.39 -11.49 13.95
C HIS A 131 -20.86 -10.38 14.89
N SER A 132 -21.89 -9.64 14.50
CA SER A 132 -22.47 -8.55 15.28
C SER A 132 -24.02 -8.57 15.34
N GLY A 133 -24.63 -9.69 14.97
CA GLY A 133 -26.07 -9.86 14.96
C GLY A 133 -26.61 -10.69 16.14
N THR A 134 -27.83 -11.19 16.00
CA THR A 134 -28.42 -12.13 16.96
C THR A 134 -27.70 -13.48 16.92
N GLY A 135 -27.81 -14.26 17.99
CA GLY A 135 -27.25 -15.59 18.04
C GLY A 135 -27.81 -16.53 16.97
N TYR A 136 -29.06 -16.39 16.55
CA TYR A 136 -29.60 -17.16 15.43
C TYR A 136 -28.87 -16.82 14.11
N GLN A 137 -28.64 -15.54 13.86
CA GLN A 137 -27.84 -15.13 12.70
C GLN A 137 -26.41 -15.62 12.78
N LEU A 138 -25.84 -15.68 14.02
CA LEU A 138 -24.51 -16.24 14.24
C LEU A 138 -24.50 -17.72 13.83
N LEU A 139 -25.45 -18.52 14.34
CA LEU A 139 -25.56 -19.94 14.02
C LEU A 139 -25.71 -20.16 12.51
N ASP A 140 -26.55 -19.37 11.82
CA ASP A 140 -26.72 -19.44 10.36
C ASP A 140 -25.45 -19.04 9.59
N ASN A 141 -24.70 -18.04 10.10
CA ASN A 141 -23.48 -17.56 9.46
C ASN A 141 -22.30 -18.54 9.58
N LEU A 142 -22.29 -19.43 10.57
CA LEU A 142 -21.27 -20.48 10.68
C LEU A 142 -21.22 -21.34 9.42
N GLY A 143 -22.37 -21.79 8.92
CA GLY A 143 -22.41 -22.60 7.70
C GLY A 143 -21.81 -21.90 6.49
N LYS A 144 -22.08 -20.60 6.33
CA LYS A 144 -21.54 -19.78 5.23
C LYS A 144 -20.05 -19.54 5.38
N ALA A 145 -19.62 -19.19 6.59
CA ALA A 145 -18.23 -18.85 6.87
C ALA A 145 -17.29 -20.06 6.69
N PHE A 146 -17.72 -21.24 7.11
CA PHE A 146 -16.93 -22.47 7.00
C PHE A 146 -17.21 -23.26 5.71
N GLY A 147 -17.97 -22.71 4.76
CA GLY A 147 -18.23 -23.33 3.44
C GLY A 147 -18.96 -24.67 3.54
N ILE A 148 -19.84 -24.87 4.53
CA ILE A 148 -20.50 -26.16 4.78
C ILE A 148 -21.73 -26.29 3.88
N THR A 149 -21.65 -27.20 2.96
CA THR A 149 -22.78 -27.55 2.11
C THR A 149 -23.88 -28.19 2.96
N ASP A 150 -25.15 -27.84 2.71
CA ASP A 150 -26.30 -28.37 3.44
C ASP A 150 -26.18 -28.24 4.97
N TYR A 151 -25.72 -27.09 5.43
CA TYR A 151 -25.54 -26.77 6.83
C TYR A 151 -26.85 -26.69 7.59
N VAL A 152 -26.88 -27.32 8.79
CA VAL A 152 -28.00 -27.29 9.72
C VAL A 152 -27.51 -27.07 11.17
N TRP A 153 -28.35 -26.42 11.94
CA TRP A 153 -28.23 -26.42 13.39
C TRP A 153 -29.61 -26.72 14.00
N TYR A 154 -29.64 -27.43 15.11
CA TYR A 154 -30.86 -27.75 15.85
C TYR A 154 -30.53 -28.26 17.24
N GLN A 155 -31.48 -28.11 18.16
CA GLN A 155 -31.32 -28.63 19.51
C GLN A 155 -31.58 -30.15 19.57
N LEU A 156 -30.69 -30.82 20.25
CA LEU A 156 -30.82 -32.27 20.58
C LEU A 156 -31.81 -32.49 21.73
N PRO A 157 -32.33 -33.73 21.91
CA PRO A 157 -33.28 -34.03 22.98
C PRO A 157 -32.80 -33.70 24.38
N ASP A 158 -31.51 -33.81 24.63
CA ASP A 158 -30.87 -33.53 25.93
C ASP A 158 -30.63 -32.03 26.21
N GLY A 159 -30.89 -31.18 25.21
CA GLY A 159 -30.67 -29.74 25.27
C GLY A 159 -29.37 -29.26 24.63
N GLY A 160 -28.49 -30.16 24.20
CA GLY A 160 -27.34 -29.83 23.38
C GLY A 160 -27.72 -29.28 22.01
N VAL A 161 -26.80 -28.66 21.30
CA VAL A 161 -27.04 -28.09 19.97
C VAL A 161 -26.07 -28.71 18.98
N TYR A 162 -26.62 -29.32 17.94
CA TYR A 162 -25.84 -29.78 16.79
C TYR A 162 -25.61 -28.63 15.81
N THR A 163 -24.38 -28.53 15.25
CA THR A 163 -24.01 -27.59 14.23
C THR A 163 -23.06 -28.25 13.24
N GLY A 164 -23.42 -28.29 11.95
CA GLY A 164 -22.63 -28.96 10.92
C GLY A 164 -23.43 -29.32 9.68
N GLY A 165 -22.84 -30.13 8.79
CA GLY A 165 -23.54 -30.67 7.62
C GLY A 165 -24.62 -31.67 8.02
N ALA A 166 -25.75 -31.64 7.34
CA ALA A 166 -26.89 -32.48 7.66
C ALA A 166 -26.63 -33.96 7.39
N GLU A 167 -25.71 -34.29 6.50
CA GLU A 167 -25.31 -35.68 6.19
C GLU A 167 -24.58 -36.36 7.37
N LYS A 168 -24.04 -35.59 8.30
CA LYS A 168 -23.37 -36.05 9.54
C LYS A 168 -24.24 -35.84 10.79
N ALA A 169 -25.48 -35.39 10.63
CA ALA A 169 -26.39 -35.17 11.74
C ALA A 169 -26.69 -36.48 12.51
N LEU A 170 -27.09 -36.35 13.79
CA LEU A 170 -27.32 -37.48 14.69
C LEU A 170 -28.27 -38.56 14.11
N PHE A 171 -29.22 -38.13 13.30
CA PHE A 171 -30.25 -39.02 12.73
C PHE A 171 -29.98 -39.39 11.25
N ALA A 172 -28.88 -38.90 10.66
CA ALA A 172 -28.50 -39.25 9.30
C ALA A 172 -28.20 -40.75 9.17
N GLY A 173 -28.61 -41.35 8.05
CA GLY A 173 -28.36 -42.76 7.80
C GLY A 173 -29.22 -43.75 8.64
N ARG A 174 -30.29 -43.25 9.28
CA ARG A 174 -31.28 -44.07 10.00
C ARG A 174 -32.65 -43.85 9.39
N PRO A 175 -32.94 -44.42 8.20
CA PRO A 175 -34.21 -44.23 7.53
C PRO A 175 -35.34 -44.88 8.32
N ILE A 176 -36.49 -44.23 8.28
CA ILE A 176 -37.77 -44.76 8.80
C ILE A 176 -38.72 -44.89 7.59
N ASP A 177 -39.12 -46.08 7.29
CA ASP A 177 -40.12 -46.31 6.25
C ASP A 177 -41.49 -46.42 6.92
N ILE A 178 -42.38 -45.52 6.56
CA ILE A 178 -43.76 -45.48 7.03
C ILE A 178 -44.65 -45.94 5.89
N PRO A 179 -45.36 -47.08 6.06
CA PRO A 179 -46.34 -47.53 5.08
C PRO A 179 -47.44 -46.49 4.85
N ALA A 180 -47.91 -46.37 3.61
CA ALA A 180 -48.89 -45.36 3.21
C ALA A 180 -50.21 -45.42 4.02
N GLU A 181 -50.55 -46.59 4.53
CA GLU A 181 -51.73 -46.83 5.38
C GLU A 181 -51.70 -46.17 6.73
N PHE A 182 -50.50 -45.80 7.25
CA PHE A 182 -50.32 -45.02 8.47
C PHE A 182 -50.37 -43.51 8.25
N SER A 183 -50.45 -43.07 6.99
CA SER A 183 -50.63 -41.64 6.65
C SER A 183 -52.06 -41.23 6.90
N GLN A 184 -52.29 -40.33 7.85
CA GLN A 184 -53.61 -39.78 8.19
C GLN A 184 -54.02 -38.59 7.29
N GLY A 185 -53.12 -38.13 6.42
CA GLY A 185 -53.37 -37.05 5.49
C GLY A 185 -52.06 -36.54 4.89
N ALA A 186 -52.11 -36.08 3.65
CA ALA A 186 -51.01 -35.38 2.98
C ALA A 186 -51.50 -34.01 2.52
N ALA A 187 -50.70 -32.99 2.76
CA ALA A 187 -50.98 -31.61 2.36
C ALA A 187 -49.78 -31.01 1.63
N GLY A 188 -50.03 -30.33 0.50
CA GLY A 188 -49.00 -29.54 -0.21
C GLY A 188 -47.88 -30.37 -0.85
N GLY A 189 -47.98 -31.70 -0.94
CA GLY A 189 -46.99 -32.57 -1.58
C GLY A 189 -45.68 -32.81 -0.79
N ASN A 190 -45.46 -32.10 0.31
CA ASN A 190 -44.28 -32.22 1.16
C ASN A 190 -44.59 -32.23 2.68
N THR A 191 -45.83 -32.49 3.04
CA THR A 191 -46.30 -32.64 4.43
C THR A 191 -47.15 -33.89 4.57
N MET A 192 -46.90 -34.65 5.62
CA MET A 192 -47.64 -35.87 5.97
C MET A 192 -47.96 -35.86 7.46
N THR A 193 -49.15 -36.30 7.83
CA THR A 193 -49.54 -36.53 9.23
C THR A 193 -49.49 -38.02 9.55
N VAL A 194 -48.81 -38.36 10.62
CA VAL A 194 -48.62 -39.74 11.12
C VAL A 194 -48.96 -39.82 12.61
N PRO A 195 -49.28 -41.02 13.14
CA PRO A 195 -49.33 -41.22 14.59
C PRO A 195 -48.02 -40.82 15.27
N LEU A 196 -48.07 -40.61 16.57
CA LEU A 196 -46.88 -40.28 17.35
C LEU A 196 -45.79 -41.35 17.20
N ILE A 197 -44.58 -40.92 16.79
CA ILE A 197 -43.37 -41.74 16.69
C ILE A 197 -42.30 -41.06 17.54
N GLN A 198 -41.88 -41.69 18.63
CA GLN A 198 -41.00 -41.09 19.64
C GLN A 198 -39.62 -40.72 19.14
N SER A 199 -39.11 -41.38 18.08
CA SER A 199 -37.81 -41.07 17.47
C SER A 199 -37.89 -40.02 16.35
N LEU A 200 -39.09 -39.57 15.99
CA LEU A 200 -39.30 -38.67 14.86
C LEU A 200 -38.98 -37.22 15.24
N ARG A 201 -37.91 -36.68 14.65
CA ARG A 201 -37.42 -35.33 14.82
C ARG A 201 -36.87 -34.79 13.52
N PRO A 202 -36.63 -33.47 13.39
CA PRO A 202 -35.87 -32.96 12.27
C PRO A 202 -34.52 -33.67 12.11
N GLY A 203 -34.17 -34.03 10.88
CA GLY A 203 -32.96 -34.78 10.54
C GLY A 203 -33.18 -36.27 10.28
N VAL A 204 -34.30 -36.84 10.70
CA VAL A 204 -34.66 -38.21 10.37
C VAL A 204 -34.98 -38.32 8.88
N GLU A 205 -34.49 -39.36 8.24
CA GLU A 205 -34.84 -39.69 6.87
C GLU A 205 -36.11 -40.58 6.90
N MET A 206 -37.15 -40.13 6.22
CA MET A 206 -38.44 -40.84 6.16
C MET A 206 -38.87 -41.02 4.71
N ASN A 207 -39.11 -42.28 4.32
CA ASN A 207 -39.46 -42.64 2.95
C ASN A 207 -38.52 -42.03 1.89
N GLY A 208 -37.23 -41.93 2.20
CA GLY A 208 -36.20 -41.35 1.33
C GLY A 208 -36.13 -39.81 1.31
N GLU A 209 -36.95 -39.15 2.12
CA GLU A 209 -36.95 -37.70 2.26
C GLU A 209 -36.52 -37.28 3.67
N ARG A 210 -35.68 -36.22 3.78
CA ARG A 210 -35.24 -35.72 5.06
C ARG A 210 -36.30 -34.82 5.69
N VAL A 211 -36.73 -35.20 6.90
CA VAL A 211 -37.65 -34.39 7.70
C VAL A 211 -36.94 -33.09 8.15
N THR A 212 -37.50 -31.94 7.81
CA THR A 212 -37.00 -30.63 8.18
C THR A 212 -37.78 -29.99 9.31
N LYS A 213 -39.04 -30.43 9.49
CA LYS A 213 -39.92 -29.88 10.53
C LYS A 213 -40.86 -30.97 11.03
N VAL A 214 -41.09 -31.02 12.34
CA VAL A 214 -42.06 -31.90 13.00
C VAL A 214 -42.96 -31.04 13.89
N HIS A 215 -44.27 -31.16 13.72
CA HIS A 215 -45.28 -30.53 14.56
C HIS A 215 -46.06 -31.62 15.30
N LEU A 216 -45.75 -31.77 16.57
CA LEU A 216 -46.51 -32.64 17.48
C LEU A 216 -47.79 -31.91 17.90
N THR A 217 -48.93 -32.50 17.65
CA THR A 217 -50.23 -32.04 18.12
C THR A 217 -50.98 -33.21 18.70
N ASN A 218 -51.21 -33.18 19.98
CA ASN A 218 -51.83 -34.30 20.73
C ASN A 218 -51.07 -35.63 20.46
N ASP A 219 -51.72 -36.59 19.82
CA ASP A 219 -51.19 -37.93 19.55
C ASP A 219 -50.75 -38.12 18.09
N THR A 220 -50.61 -37.01 17.34
CA THR A 220 -50.20 -37.01 15.93
C THR A 220 -49.01 -36.11 15.69
N MET A 221 -48.27 -36.41 14.66
CA MET A 221 -47.13 -35.62 14.20
C MET A 221 -47.33 -35.26 12.72
N ALA A 222 -47.41 -33.95 12.44
CA ALA A 222 -47.34 -33.45 11.08
C ALA A 222 -45.86 -33.22 10.75
N ILE A 223 -45.36 -33.87 9.74
CA ILE A 223 -44.00 -33.85 9.27
C ILE A 223 -43.93 -33.10 7.96
N THR A 224 -42.90 -32.26 7.84
CA THR A 224 -42.60 -31.52 6.61
C THR A 224 -41.20 -31.83 6.17
N TRP A 225 -40.98 -31.99 4.89
CA TRP A 225 -39.66 -32.11 4.27
C TRP A 225 -39.50 -31.08 3.16
N THR A 226 -38.27 -30.77 2.81
CA THR A 226 -37.97 -29.89 1.70
C THR A 226 -37.31 -30.74 0.62
N PRO A 227 -37.96 -30.95 -0.53
CA PRO A 227 -37.36 -31.68 -1.63
C PRO A 227 -36.04 -31.03 -2.07
N ARG A 228 -35.00 -31.84 -2.21
CA ARG A 228 -33.66 -31.37 -2.55
C ARG A 228 -33.13 -32.03 -3.81
N ASN A 229 -32.32 -31.31 -4.55
CA ASN A 229 -31.55 -31.91 -5.63
C ASN A 229 -30.53 -32.89 -5.03
N ARG A 230 -30.62 -34.16 -5.43
CA ARG A 230 -29.76 -35.24 -4.90
C ARG A 230 -28.27 -35.07 -5.22
N VAL A 231 -27.92 -34.25 -6.23
CA VAL A 231 -26.53 -34.01 -6.63
C VAL A 231 -25.95 -32.80 -5.92
N THR A 232 -26.71 -31.69 -5.86
CA THR A 232 -26.22 -30.40 -5.33
C THR A 232 -26.61 -30.15 -3.87
N GLY A 233 -27.52 -30.97 -3.30
CA GLY A 233 -28.06 -30.75 -1.95
C GLY A 233 -28.95 -29.51 -1.81
N GLN A 234 -29.10 -28.72 -2.87
CA GLN A 234 -29.88 -27.48 -2.86
C GLN A 234 -31.38 -27.75 -2.86
N PRO A 235 -32.20 -26.94 -2.16
CA PRO A 235 -33.65 -27.06 -2.24
C PRO A 235 -34.14 -26.92 -3.69
N LEU A 236 -34.97 -27.87 -4.12
CA LEU A 236 -35.58 -27.86 -5.47
C LEU A 236 -36.61 -26.73 -5.63
N GLN A 237 -37.19 -26.27 -4.55
CA GLN A 237 -38.19 -25.21 -4.56
C GLN A 237 -37.79 -24.11 -3.56
N LYS A 238 -37.87 -22.87 -4.02
CA LYS A 238 -37.76 -21.72 -3.17
C LYS A 238 -38.98 -21.56 -2.27
N THR A 239 -38.80 -21.12 -1.05
CA THR A 239 -39.92 -20.84 -0.14
C THR A 239 -40.84 -19.77 -0.73
N PRO A 240 -42.14 -19.75 -0.37
CA PRO A 240 -43.05 -18.68 -0.81
C PRO A 240 -42.53 -17.28 -0.50
N LEU A 241 -41.91 -17.09 0.68
CA LEU A 241 -41.33 -15.83 1.09
C LEU A 241 -40.13 -15.42 0.22
N GLN A 242 -39.23 -16.36 -0.08
CA GLN A 242 -38.13 -16.11 -1.01
C GLN A 242 -38.61 -15.68 -2.39
N ARG A 243 -39.61 -16.39 -2.93
CA ARG A 243 -40.24 -16.06 -4.23
C ARG A 243 -40.86 -14.65 -4.21
N GLN A 244 -41.50 -14.29 -3.13
CA GLN A 244 -42.09 -12.94 -2.96
C GLN A 244 -41.01 -11.85 -2.88
N ILE A 245 -39.95 -12.06 -2.10
CA ILE A 245 -38.81 -11.12 -2.02
C ILE A 245 -38.17 -10.97 -3.40
N GLU A 246 -37.89 -12.06 -4.10
CA GLU A 246 -37.28 -12.03 -5.42
C GLU A 246 -38.16 -11.38 -6.51
N SER A 247 -39.47 -11.49 -6.36
CA SER A 247 -40.44 -10.85 -7.26
C SER A 247 -40.46 -9.31 -7.07
N HIS A 248 -40.37 -8.83 -5.83
CA HIS A 248 -40.40 -7.42 -5.52
C HIS A 248 -39.01 -6.76 -5.60
N TYR A 249 -37.97 -7.52 -5.35
CA TYR A 249 -36.57 -7.05 -5.28
C TYR A 249 -35.65 -8.03 -6.02
N PRO A 250 -35.73 -8.10 -7.36
CA PRO A 250 -34.94 -9.04 -8.16
C PRO A 250 -33.43 -8.86 -8.01
N GLU A 251 -32.97 -7.64 -7.68
CA GLU A 251 -31.59 -7.33 -7.39
C GLU A 251 -31.05 -8.07 -6.15
N LEU A 252 -31.90 -8.40 -5.18
CA LEU A 252 -31.51 -9.21 -4.02
C LEU A 252 -31.27 -10.66 -4.38
N ALA A 253 -32.02 -11.20 -5.36
CA ALA A 253 -31.88 -12.58 -5.82
C ALA A 253 -30.53 -12.84 -6.48
N SER A 254 -30.04 -11.88 -7.27
CA SER A 254 -28.73 -11.95 -7.94
C SER A 254 -27.54 -11.76 -6.99
N GLY A 255 -27.78 -11.21 -5.79
CA GLY A 255 -26.74 -10.85 -4.84
C GLY A 255 -25.81 -9.73 -5.33
N LEU A 256 -26.17 -9.02 -6.39
CA LEU A 256 -25.37 -7.92 -6.98
C LEU A 256 -25.55 -6.58 -6.27
N HIS A 257 -26.43 -6.51 -5.28
CA HIS A 257 -26.54 -5.36 -4.37
C HIS A 257 -25.35 -5.27 -3.40
N VAL A 258 -24.60 -6.36 -3.21
CA VAL A 258 -23.34 -6.38 -2.45
C VAL A 258 -22.15 -6.49 -3.41
N PRO A 259 -20.99 -5.90 -3.04
CA PRO A 259 -19.78 -6.03 -3.84
C PRO A 259 -19.35 -7.49 -4.03
N LYS A 260 -18.73 -7.76 -5.17
CA LYS A 260 -18.16 -9.08 -5.52
C LYS A 260 -16.66 -8.93 -5.74
N PHE A 261 -15.93 -9.99 -5.44
CA PHE A 261 -14.53 -10.07 -5.85
C PHE A 261 -14.42 -10.59 -7.27
N ALA A 262 -13.42 -10.11 -7.98
CA ALA A 262 -13.10 -10.52 -9.34
C ALA A 262 -11.58 -10.49 -9.56
N ARG A 263 -11.10 -11.17 -10.60
CA ARG A 263 -9.73 -11.05 -11.09
C ARG A 263 -9.71 -10.32 -12.41
N VAL A 264 -8.72 -9.44 -12.57
CA VAL A 264 -8.43 -8.77 -13.85
C VAL A 264 -7.93 -9.82 -14.83
N VAL A 265 -8.60 -9.93 -15.98
CA VAL A 265 -8.23 -10.85 -17.07
C VAL A 265 -7.33 -10.15 -18.07
N ALA A 266 -7.71 -8.92 -18.46
CA ALA A 266 -6.94 -8.11 -19.38
C ALA A 266 -7.30 -6.63 -19.25
N PRO A 267 -6.41 -5.68 -19.60
CA PRO A 267 -6.82 -4.30 -19.90
C PRO A 267 -7.65 -4.27 -21.18
N SER A 268 -8.74 -3.50 -21.19
CA SER A 268 -9.60 -3.43 -22.37
C SER A 268 -8.90 -2.79 -23.58
N GLU A 269 -8.39 -1.58 -23.39
CA GLU A 269 -7.65 -0.81 -24.41
C GLU A 269 -6.72 0.20 -23.74
N ALA A 270 -5.61 0.52 -24.41
CA ALA A 270 -4.76 1.64 -24.04
C ALA A 270 -5.48 2.97 -24.27
N VAL A 271 -5.39 3.86 -23.29
CA VAL A 271 -5.95 5.22 -23.38
C VAL A 271 -4.91 6.15 -24.04
N LYS A 272 -5.35 6.93 -25.03
CA LYS A 272 -4.53 7.96 -25.68
C LYS A 272 -5.09 9.35 -25.39
N SER A 273 -4.23 10.35 -25.40
CA SER A 273 -4.66 11.75 -25.25
C SER A 273 -5.77 12.11 -26.25
N GLY A 274 -6.81 12.79 -25.76
CA GLY A 274 -7.99 13.15 -26.54
C GLY A 274 -9.05 12.04 -26.67
N ASN A 275 -8.87 10.86 -26.05
CA ASN A 275 -9.92 9.85 -26.00
C ASN A 275 -11.00 10.23 -25.01
N PHE A 276 -12.26 10.05 -25.41
CA PHE A 276 -13.41 10.15 -24.52
C PHE A 276 -13.84 8.77 -24.04
N SER A 277 -14.24 8.69 -22.77
CA SER A 277 -14.88 7.51 -22.20
C SER A 277 -16.39 7.73 -22.21
N ASP A 278 -17.14 6.81 -22.79
CA ASP A 278 -18.60 6.82 -22.83
C ASP A 278 -19.17 5.41 -22.57
N PRO A 279 -20.46 5.24 -22.33
CA PRO A 279 -21.05 3.94 -22.04
C PRO A 279 -20.91 2.89 -23.15
N PHE A 280 -20.74 3.28 -24.41
CA PHE A 280 -20.57 2.38 -25.54
C PHE A 280 -19.12 1.95 -25.72
N ARG A 281 -18.19 2.79 -25.28
CA ARG A 281 -16.77 2.55 -25.35
C ARG A 281 -16.08 3.04 -24.07
N PRO A 282 -16.23 2.32 -22.97
CA PRO A 282 -15.56 2.66 -21.72
C PRO A 282 -14.04 2.65 -21.91
N ARG A 283 -13.40 3.77 -21.61
CA ARG A 283 -11.95 3.92 -21.60
C ARG A 283 -11.46 3.87 -20.16
N TYR A 284 -10.20 3.51 -19.95
CA TYR A 284 -9.66 3.26 -18.64
C TYR A 284 -10.49 2.20 -17.90
N ALA A 285 -10.56 1.04 -18.51
CA ALA A 285 -11.37 -0.08 -18.10
C ALA A 285 -10.58 -1.39 -18.23
N VAL A 286 -11.01 -2.43 -17.54
CA VAL A 286 -10.41 -3.77 -17.58
C VAL A 286 -11.51 -4.83 -17.72
N ASP A 287 -11.12 -5.97 -18.28
CA ASP A 287 -11.97 -7.15 -18.31
C ASP A 287 -11.77 -7.94 -17.01
N VAL A 288 -12.86 -8.39 -16.40
CA VAL A 288 -12.81 -9.09 -15.11
C VAL A 288 -13.66 -10.34 -15.09
N GLN A 289 -13.18 -11.38 -14.41
CA GLN A 289 -13.91 -12.59 -14.08
C GLN A 289 -14.31 -12.55 -12.61
N LEU A 290 -15.61 -12.63 -12.32
CA LEU A 290 -16.11 -12.73 -10.96
C LEU A 290 -15.63 -14.03 -10.30
N LEU A 291 -15.47 -13.98 -8.98
CA LEU A 291 -15.04 -15.12 -8.16
C LEU A 291 -16.23 -15.65 -7.33
N ASP A 292 -16.22 -16.95 -7.11
CA ASP A 292 -17.11 -17.62 -6.17
C ASP A 292 -16.66 -17.41 -4.70
N ALA A 293 -17.36 -18.04 -3.76
CA ALA A 293 -17.06 -17.94 -2.33
C ALA A 293 -15.68 -18.53 -1.94
N ASP A 294 -15.16 -19.45 -2.75
CA ASP A 294 -13.87 -20.12 -2.53
C ASP A 294 -12.71 -19.39 -3.22
N GLY A 295 -12.99 -18.28 -3.92
CA GLY A 295 -12.00 -17.48 -4.65
C GLY A 295 -11.65 -18.04 -6.03
N ASN A 296 -12.39 -19.02 -6.54
CA ASN A 296 -12.22 -19.55 -7.89
C ASN A 296 -13.09 -18.76 -8.89
N PRO A 297 -12.77 -18.80 -10.20
CA PRO A 297 -13.61 -18.21 -11.22
C PRO A 297 -15.05 -18.77 -11.17
N ASP A 298 -16.03 -17.89 -11.00
CA ASP A 298 -17.43 -18.29 -10.99
C ASP A 298 -17.87 -18.76 -12.39
N GLN A 299 -18.14 -20.06 -12.53
CA GLN A 299 -18.55 -20.70 -13.79
C GLN A 299 -19.93 -20.26 -14.28
N ASN A 300 -20.73 -19.65 -13.41
CA ASN A 300 -22.08 -19.19 -13.73
C ASN A 300 -22.13 -17.75 -14.23
N THR A 301 -20.98 -17.07 -14.26
CA THR A 301 -20.87 -15.68 -14.72
C THR A 301 -19.92 -15.57 -15.90
N PRO A 302 -20.27 -14.80 -16.94
CA PRO A 302 -19.36 -14.51 -18.04
C PRO A 302 -18.25 -13.57 -17.57
N VAL A 303 -17.18 -13.46 -18.37
CA VAL A 303 -16.20 -12.39 -18.24
C VAL A 303 -16.90 -11.05 -18.53
N TYR A 304 -16.81 -10.14 -17.59
CA TYR A 304 -17.29 -8.77 -17.76
C TYR A 304 -16.25 -7.97 -18.53
N SER A 305 -16.59 -7.49 -19.69
CA SER A 305 -15.68 -6.70 -20.54
C SER A 305 -15.82 -5.21 -20.26
N ALA A 306 -14.70 -4.50 -20.35
CA ALA A 306 -14.59 -3.04 -20.27
C ALA A 306 -15.24 -2.45 -19.00
N VAL A 307 -14.99 -3.06 -17.84
CA VAL A 307 -15.45 -2.56 -16.54
C VAL A 307 -14.62 -1.34 -16.14
N PRO A 308 -15.24 -0.16 -15.90
CA PRO A 308 -14.52 1.07 -15.57
C PRO A 308 -13.72 0.95 -14.26
N LEU A 309 -12.49 1.46 -14.29
CA LEU A 309 -11.60 1.57 -13.13
C LEU A 309 -11.93 2.84 -12.31
N PRO A 310 -11.74 2.80 -10.98
CA PRO A 310 -11.90 3.98 -10.15
C PRO A 310 -10.78 4.99 -10.43
N VAL A 311 -11.13 6.25 -10.40
CA VAL A 311 -10.19 7.37 -10.50
C VAL A 311 -10.38 8.22 -9.25
N PRO A 312 -9.38 8.35 -8.36
CA PRO A 312 -9.49 9.17 -7.15
C PRO A 312 -9.87 10.63 -7.43
N MET A 313 -9.37 11.16 -8.54
CA MET A 313 -9.73 12.47 -9.06
C MET A 313 -9.76 12.41 -10.57
N ALA A 314 -10.89 12.74 -11.18
CA ALA A 314 -11.07 12.79 -12.62
C ALA A 314 -11.54 14.18 -13.07
N GLY A 315 -11.00 14.65 -14.18
CA GLY A 315 -11.40 15.87 -14.85
C GLY A 315 -11.10 15.76 -16.34
N ASN A 316 -11.35 16.82 -17.10
CA ASN A 316 -11.02 16.84 -18.50
C ASN A 316 -9.48 16.84 -18.66
N ASP A 317 -8.94 15.83 -19.31
CA ASP A 317 -7.51 15.56 -19.48
C ASP A 317 -6.69 15.62 -18.18
N SER A 318 -7.32 15.29 -17.03
CA SER A 318 -6.68 15.36 -15.71
C SER A 318 -7.16 14.25 -14.78
N GLY A 319 -6.27 13.77 -13.90
CA GLY A 319 -6.58 12.74 -12.91
C GLY A 319 -5.37 11.90 -12.50
N MET A 320 -5.62 10.91 -11.68
CA MET A 320 -4.63 9.90 -11.29
C MET A 320 -5.05 8.54 -11.85
N PHE A 321 -4.31 8.02 -12.80
CA PHE A 321 -4.63 6.81 -13.53
C PHE A 321 -3.57 5.74 -13.33
N GLN A 322 -4.00 4.53 -12.95
CA GLN A 322 -3.15 3.35 -12.77
C GLN A 322 -3.89 2.12 -13.26
N PHE A 323 -3.36 1.41 -14.25
CA PHE A 323 -3.89 0.12 -14.66
C PHE A 323 -3.39 -0.98 -13.72
N PRO A 324 -4.30 -1.79 -13.13
CA PRO A 324 -3.89 -2.98 -12.41
C PRO A 324 -3.33 -4.01 -13.41
N PRO A 325 -2.28 -4.75 -13.06
CA PRO A 325 -1.80 -5.86 -13.88
C PRO A 325 -2.83 -7.01 -13.92
N GLU A 326 -2.69 -7.89 -14.92
CA GLU A 326 -3.48 -9.13 -14.99
C GLU A 326 -3.33 -9.97 -13.73
N GLY A 327 -4.38 -10.65 -13.34
CA GLY A 327 -4.44 -11.45 -12.12
C GLY A 327 -4.71 -10.66 -10.85
N THR A 328 -4.68 -9.32 -10.88
CA THR A 328 -4.99 -8.50 -9.70
C THR A 328 -6.43 -8.76 -9.24
N MET A 329 -6.60 -8.98 -7.93
CA MET A 329 -7.92 -9.04 -7.33
C MET A 329 -8.51 -7.65 -7.22
N VAL A 330 -9.78 -7.51 -7.59
CA VAL A 330 -10.54 -6.26 -7.54
C VAL A 330 -11.89 -6.48 -6.87
N GLU A 331 -12.41 -5.44 -6.25
CA GLU A 331 -13.78 -5.39 -5.77
C GLU A 331 -14.67 -4.73 -6.83
N VAL A 332 -15.68 -5.45 -7.29
CA VAL A 332 -16.64 -4.99 -8.30
C VAL A 332 -17.97 -4.63 -7.64
N GLY A 333 -18.43 -3.43 -7.87
CA GLY A 333 -19.77 -2.99 -7.52
C GLY A 333 -20.68 -2.96 -8.75
N PHE A 334 -21.99 -2.96 -8.51
CA PHE A 334 -23.01 -2.92 -9.57
C PHE A 334 -23.97 -1.77 -9.28
N THR A 335 -24.04 -0.79 -10.14
CA THR A 335 -24.90 0.37 -9.97
C THR A 335 -26.37 -0.05 -9.93
N GLY A 336 -27.04 0.19 -8.78
CA GLY A 336 -28.42 -0.23 -8.55
C GLY A 336 -28.63 -1.75 -8.55
N GLY A 337 -27.59 -2.55 -8.28
CA GLY A 337 -27.67 -4.02 -8.31
C GLY A 337 -27.83 -4.60 -9.73
N ARG A 338 -27.59 -3.82 -10.77
CA ARG A 338 -27.82 -4.20 -12.16
C ARG A 338 -26.59 -4.87 -12.77
N PRO A 339 -26.70 -6.09 -13.31
CA PRO A 339 -25.58 -6.82 -13.90
C PRO A 339 -24.95 -6.14 -15.11
N ASP A 340 -25.69 -5.27 -15.82
CA ASP A 340 -25.22 -4.51 -16.98
C ASP A 340 -24.50 -3.21 -16.63
N LYS A 341 -24.30 -2.90 -15.34
CA LYS A 341 -23.64 -1.67 -14.88
C LYS A 341 -22.57 -1.95 -13.82
N PRO A 342 -21.57 -2.79 -14.14
CA PRO A 342 -20.44 -3.05 -13.26
C PRO A 342 -19.49 -1.85 -13.22
N PHE A 343 -18.80 -1.66 -12.09
CA PHE A 343 -17.67 -0.75 -11.95
C PHE A 343 -16.72 -1.29 -10.88
N ILE A 344 -15.44 -1.03 -11.03
CA ILE A 344 -14.46 -1.40 -10.02
C ILE A 344 -14.45 -0.37 -8.91
N ARG A 345 -14.49 -0.83 -7.67
CA ARG A 345 -14.42 0.03 -6.49
C ARG A 345 -12.98 0.23 -6.03
N GLN A 346 -12.20 -0.83 -5.99
CA GLN A 346 -10.80 -0.82 -5.57
C GLN A 346 -10.08 -2.10 -5.97
N THR A 347 -8.74 -2.07 -5.89
CA THR A 347 -7.87 -3.25 -5.96
C THR A 347 -7.64 -3.80 -4.56
N VAL A 348 -7.46 -5.11 -4.44
CA VAL A 348 -7.20 -5.80 -3.17
C VAL A 348 -5.92 -6.62 -3.31
N PRO A 349 -4.94 -6.47 -2.39
CA PRO A 349 -3.72 -7.26 -2.41
C PRO A 349 -3.99 -8.65 -1.83
N ASP A 350 -4.38 -9.60 -2.68
CA ASP A 350 -4.61 -10.99 -2.28
C ASP A 350 -3.76 -11.93 -3.14
N GLY A 351 -3.04 -12.84 -2.48
CA GLY A 351 -2.15 -13.79 -3.14
C GLY A 351 -0.93 -13.16 -3.81
N THR A 352 -0.63 -11.88 -3.54
CA THR A 352 0.50 -11.15 -4.12
C THR A 352 1.53 -10.79 -3.04
N SER A 353 2.81 -10.68 -3.46
CA SER A 353 3.87 -10.16 -2.61
C SER A 353 3.63 -8.67 -2.32
N LEU A 354 3.74 -8.27 -1.08
CA LEU A 354 3.63 -6.88 -0.67
C LEU A 354 5.01 -6.22 -0.61
N PRO A 355 5.12 -4.92 -0.97
CA PRO A 355 6.35 -4.17 -0.72
C PRO A 355 6.56 -3.96 0.78
N ASP A 356 7.82 -3.71 1.18
CA ASP A 356 8.11 -3.27 2.54
C ASP A 356 7.51 -1.88 2.78
N ILE A 357 6.56 -1.79 3.69
CA ILE A 357 5.91 -0.54 4.11
C ILE A 357 5.59 -0.60 5.60
N GLN A 358 5.90 0.45 6.32
CA GLN A 358 5.61 0.58 7.75
C GLN A 358 4.34 1.42 7.98
N PRO A 359 3.63 1.20 9.10
CA PRO A 359 2.50 2.05 9.46
C PRO A 359 2.90 3.53 9.52
N GLY A 360 2.12 4.40 8.88
CA GLY A 360 2.40 5.84 8.81
C GLY A 360 3.26 6.28 7.62
N GLU A 361 3.77 5.35 6.82
CA GLU A 361 4.46 5.65 5.56
C GLU A 361 3.48 5.75 4.38
N GLN A 362 3.93 6.44 3.34
CA GLN A 362 3.27 6.46 2.04
C GLN A 362 4.23 5.88 1.00
N LEU A 363 3.75 4.94 0.21
CA LEU A 363 4.55 4.29 -0.82
C LEU A 363 3.76 4.19 -2.13
N GLN A 364 4.35 4.68 -3.19
CA GLN A 364 3.94 4.40 -4.56
C GLN A 364 5.07 3.64 -5.23
N GLN A 365 4.85 2.37 -5.55
CA GLN A 365 5.87 1.49 -6.09
C GLN A 365 5.35 0.76 -7.32
N GLN A 366 6.10 0.78 -8.40
CA GLN A 366 5.84 -0.04 -9.58
C GLN A 366 6.58 -1.38 -9.46
N ARG A 367 7.83 -1.35 -9.00
CA ARG A 367 8.69 -2.49 -8.66
C ARG A 367 9.73 -2.03 -7.64
N ALA A 368 10.52 -2.94 -7.10
CA ALA A 368 11.45 -2.64 -6.00
C ALA A 368 12.41 -1.46 -6.29
N GLU A 369 12.88 -1.34 -7.54
CA GLU A 369 13.82 -0.31 -7.97
C GLU A 369 13.14 1.01 -8.38
N VAL A 370 11.80 1.03 -8.47
CA VAL A 370 11.04 2.20 -8.97
C VAL A 370 9.95 2.57 -7.98
N SER A 371 10.23 3.56 -7.17
CA SER A 371 9.33 3.96 -6.09
C SER A 371 9.42 5.44 -5.72
N GLN A 372 8.35 5.91 -5.09
CA GLN A 372 8.31 7.17 -4.35
C GLN A 372 7.76 6.87 -2.95
N ARG A 373 8.54 7.21 -1.92
CA ARG A 373 8.21 6.93 -0.52
C ARG A 373 8.25 8.21 0.30
N VAL A 374 7.33 8.33 1.24
CA VAL A 374 7.42 9.27 2.36
C VAL A 374 7.54 8.45 3.64
N THR A 375 8.66 8.58 4.34
CA THR A 375 8.92 7.84 5.59
C THR A 375 8.11 8.38 6.76
N GLN A 376 8.06 7.66 7.88
CA GLN A 376 7.46 8.17 9.12
C GLN A 376 8.12 9.46 9.63
N ALA A 377 9.42 9.64 9.36
CA ALA A 377 10.16 10.86 9.71
C ALA A 377 9.86 12.04 8.77
N GLY A 378 9.20 11.80 7.65
CA GLY A 378 8.86 12.82 6.66
C GLY A 378 9.87 12.95 5.51
N ASP A 379 10.82 12.02 5.36
CA ASP A 379 11.75 12.03 4.23
C ASP A 379 11.02 11.68 2.94
N TRP A 380 11.31 12.43 1.89
CA TRP A 380 10.85 12.18 0.52
C TRP A 380 11.94 11.47 -0.28
N ILE A 381 11.70 10.22 -0.63
CA ILE A 381 12.62 9.37 -1.38
C ILE A 381 12.01 9.06 -2.74
N ARG A 382 12.73 9.40 -3.83
CA ARG A 382 12.39 9.00 -5.21
C ARG A 382 13.53 8.17 -5.76
N GLN A 383 13.23 7.00 -6.22
CA GLN A 383 14.20 6.05 -6.74
C GLN A 383 13.74 5.49 -8.09
N THR A 384 14.66 5.36 -9.02
CA THR A 384 14.49 4.63 -10.27
C THR A 384 15.84 4.14 -10.76
N ASP A 385 15.85 2.98 -11.40
CA ASP A 385 16.99 2.42 -12.14
C ASP A 385 17.04 2.91 -13.60
N GLN A 386 16.13 3.83 -13.98
CA GLN A 386 16.00 4.42 -15.29
C GLN A 386 16.16 5.94 -15.23
N THR A 387 15.48 6.66 -16.07
CA THR A 387 15.57 8.10 -16.21
C THR A 387 14.51 8.84 -15.37
N ILE A 388 14.93 9.91 -14.69
CA ILE A 388 14.02 10.93 -14.17
C ILE A 388 14.06 12.12 -15.11
N SER A 389 12.94 12.41 -15.77
CA SER A 389 12.77 13.57 -16.65
C SER A 389 11.85 14.59 -15.99
N GLU A 390 12.34 15.81 -15.79
CA GLU A 390 11.57 16.91 -15.21
C GLU A 390 11.51 18.08 -16.20
N THR A 391 10.32 18.55 -16.50
CA THR A 391 10.08 19.73 -17.33
C THR A 391 9.20 20.71 -16.56
N SER A 392 9.65 21.94 -16.41
CA SER A 392 8.89 22.97 -15.69
C SER A 392 9.23 24.35 -16.23
N MET A 393 8.33 25.30 -16.03
CA MET A 393 8.59 26.72 -16.34
C MET A 393 9.61 27.31 -15.37
N ALA A 394 9.59 26.91 -14.09
CA ALA A 394 10.52 27.35 -13.06
C ALA A 394 10.79 26.21 -12.08
N ARG A 395 12.03 26.11 -11.62
CA ARG A 395 12.44 25.19 -10.55
C ARG A 395 13.08 25.98 -9.43
N VAL A 396 12.56 25.86 -8.22
CA VAL A 396 13.08 26.51 -7.02
C VAL A 396 13.49 25.42 -6.03
N ILE A 397 14.76 25.43 -5.62
CA ILE A 397 15.27 24.53 -4.60
C ILE A 397 15.70 25.39 -3.40
N ARG A 398 15.21 25.04 -2.20
CA ARG A 398 15.62 25.62 -0.94
C ARG A 398 15.92 24.49 0.03
N ALA A 399 17.14 24.39 0.47
CA ALA A 399 17.60 23.38 1.40
C ALA A 399 18.78 23.94 2.22
N ASP A 400 18.99 23.42 3.41
CA ASP A 400 20.14 23.73 4.23
C ASP A 400 21.43 23.14 3.65
N SER A 401 21.31 22.00 2.98
CA SER A 401 22.42 21.34 2.28
C SER A 401 21.94 20.66 1.01
N GLU A 402 22.77 20.57 0.00
CA GLU A 402 22.56 19.81 -1.21
C GLU A 402 23.80 18.96 -1.50
N ASN A 403 23.62 17.65 -1.69
CA ASN A 403 24.65 16.73 -2.14
C ASN A 403 24.28 16.16 -3.50
N ARG A 404 25.22 16.18 -4.46
CA ARG A 404 25.05 15.61 -5.81
C ARG A 404 26.24 14.74 -6.14
N GLU A 405 25.96 13.49 -6.47
CA GLU A 405 26.94 12.53 -6.97
C GLU A 405 26.53 12.11 -8.38
N LEU A 406 27.37 12.35 -9.37
CA LEU A 406 27.06 12.16 -10.78
C LEU A 406 28.29 11.58 -11.50
N VAL A 407 28.07 10.68 -12.43
CA VAL A 407 29.12 10.21 -13.35
C VAL A 407 29.46 11.30 -14.38
N SER A 408 28.45 12.01 -14.88
CA SER A 408 28.61 13.12 -15.82
C SER A 408 27.53 14.17 -15.60
N ARG A 409 27.83 15.40 -15.94
CA ARG A 409 26.88 16.51 -15.91
C ARG A 409 27.05 17.38 -17.16
N GLU A 410 25.95 17.61 -17.85
CA GLU A 410 25.86 18.61 -18.88
C GLU A 410 24.87 19.70 -18.44
N THR A 411 25.22 20.96 -18.66
CA THR A 411 24.35 22.08 -18.32
C THR A 411 24.39 23.11 -19.44
N THR A 412 23.25 23.40 -20.03
CA THR A 412 23.10 24.46 -21.04
C THR A 412 22.21 25.57 -20.50
N ILE A 413 22.75 26.76 -20.43
CA ILE A 413 22.05 27.96 -19.95
C ILE A 413 22.03 28.99 -21.07
N LYS A 414 20.84 29.37 -21.53
CA LYS A 414 20.66 30.22 -22.72
C LYS A 414 20.80 31.73 -22.44
N ALA A 415 20.71 32.14 -21.18
CA ALA A 415 20.76 33.54 -20.79
C ALA A 415 21.90 33.82 -19.81
N ALA A 416 21.67 33.68 -18.52
CA ALA A 416 22.65 33.99 -17.50
C ALA A 416 22.72 32.87 -16.43
N ASP A 417 23.92 32.55 -16.01
CA ASP A 417 24.20 31.73 -14.82
C ASP A 417 24.83 32.62 -13.74
N ASN A 418 24.15 32.78 -12.61
CA ASN A 418 24.61 33.56 -11.49
C ASN A 418 24.91 32.64 -10.29
N LEU A 419 26.18 32.49 -9.97
CA LEU A 419 26.61 31.74 -8.78
C LEU A 419 27.14 32.69 -7.72
N THR A 420 26.48 32.73 -6.56
CA THR A 420 26.96 33.48 -5.38
C THR A 420 27.27 32.51 -4.26
N VAL A 421 28.52 32.48 -3.80
CA VAL A 421 28.98 31.68 -2.68
C VAL A 421 29.55 32.63 -1.63
N VAL A 422 28.88 32.74 -0.49
CA VAL A 422 29.36 33.65 0.62
C VAL A 422 30.59 33.05 1.30
N GLY A 423 30.70 31.74 1.36
CA GLY A 423 31.87 31.05 1.93
C GLY A 423 32.93 30.71 0.88
N THR A 424 33.38 29.49 0.85
CA THR A 424 34.44 29.00 -0.04
C THR A 424 33.85 28.18 -1.19
N ALA A 425 34.11 28.59 -2.42
CA ALA A 425 33.91 27.76 -3.60
C ALA A 425 35.20 26.99 -3.90
N ARG A 426 35.14 25.68 -4.00
CA ARG A 426 36.25 24.80 -4.35
C ARG A 426 35.94 24.04 -5.63
N LEU A 427 36.80 24.15 -6.62
CA LEU A 427 36.75 23.38 -7.85
C LEU A 427 37.99 22.50 -7.94
N MET A 428 37.83 21.20 -8.08
CA MET A 428 38.90 20.25 -8.33
C MET A 428 38.51 19.44 -9.57
N ALA A 429 39.30 19.48 -10.59
CA ALA A 429 39.03 18.81 -11.86
C ALA A 429 40.34 18.34 -12.50
N GLY A 430 40.28 17.32 -13.32
CA GLY A 430 41.43 16.86 -14.13
C GLY A 430 41.84 17.86 -15.19
N ALA A 431 40.88 18.59 -15.78
CA ALA A 431 41.12 19.70 -16.71
C ALA A 431 40.01 20.76 -16.55
N ILE A 432 40.36 22.01 -16.74
CA ILE A 432 39.40 23.12 -16.73
C ILE A 432 39.62 23.94 -18.00
N GLN A 433 38.57 24.20 -18.75
CA GLN A 433 38.55 25.10 -19.89
C GLN A 433 37.59 26.25 -19.62
N HIS A 434 38.06 27.47 -19.75
CA HIS A 434 37.22 28.65 -19.75
C HIS A 434 37.29 29.29 -21.14
N ILE A 435 36.17 29.31 -21.84
CA ILE A 435 36.06 29.95 -23.16
C ILE A 435 35.01 31.04 -23.02
N SER A 436 35.38 32.25 -23.29
CA SER A 436 34.48 33.41 -23.30
C SER A 436 34.63 34.12 -24.63
N THR A 437 33.52 34.49 -25.25
CA THR A 437 33.51 35.36 -26.45
C THR A 437 33.47 36.85 -26.06
N GLY A 438 33.22 37.15 -24.79
CA GLY A 438 33.23 38.50 -24.24
C GLY A 438 34.30 38.66 -23.17
N ASP A 439 34.07 39.56 -22.26
CA ASP A 439 35.04 39.92 -21.20
C ASP A 439 35.16 38.80 -20.14
N TYR A 440 36.36 38.63 -19.64
CA TYR A 440 36.65 37.84 -18.45
C TYR A 440 37.25 38.75 -17.36
N SER A 441 36.54 38.92 -16.26
CA SER A 441 36.96 39.73 -15.12
C SER A 441 37.23 38.86 -13.90
N GLN A 442 38.35 39.12 -13.20
CA GLN A 442 38.66 38.48 -11.94
C GLN A 442 39.07 39.54 -10.91
N ALA A 443 38.36 39.62 -9.80
CA ALA A 443 38.72 40.49 -8.67
C ALA A 443 38.95 39.62 -7.42
N VAL A 444 40.16 39.66 -6.87
CA VAL A 444 40.57 38.82 -5.75
C VAL A 444 41.46 39.60 -4.79
N LYS A 445 41.46 39.27 -3.50
CA LYS A 445 42.40 39.82 -2.53
C LYS A 445 43.81 39.28 -2.75
N ASN A 446 43.93 37.97 -2.93
CA ASN A 446 45.21 37.31 -3.20
C ASN A 446 45.00 36.28 -4.31
N ARG A 447 45.94 36.20 -5.23
CA ARG A 447 45.95 35.15 -6.26
C ARG A 447 47.26 34.37 -6.12
N VAL A 448 47.14 33.06 -5.99
CA VAL A 448 48.26 32.12 -6.03
C VAL A 448 48.04 31.19 -7.22
N ALA A 449 49.02 31.07 -8.07
CA ALA A 449 49.00 30.10 -9.18
C ALA A 449 50.27 29.23 -9.08
N SER A 450 50.09 27.92 -9.08
CA SER A 450 51.17 26.94 -9.17
C SER A 450 50.97 26.10 -10.43
N ILE A 451 51.90 26.21 -11.36
CA ILE A 451 51.81 25.60 -12.68
C ILE A 451 52.99 24.65 -12.81
N GLY A 452 52.70 23.34 -12.88
CA GLY A 452 53.74 22.30 -13.01
C GLY A 452 54.24 22.11 -14.44
N GLY A 453 53.61 22.73 -15.42
CA GLY A 453 53.96 22.69 -16.84
C GLY A 453 54.22 24.08 -17.39
N ASN A 454 53.71 24.37 -18.58
CA ASN A 454 53.90 25.65 -19.28
C ASN A 454 52.74 26.61 -18.95
N ASP A 455 53.07 27.88 -18.78
CA ASP A 455 52.14 29.01 -18.80
C ASP A 455 52.32 29.79 -20.11
N THR A 456 51.31 29.79 -20.96
CA THR A 456 51.36 30.47 -22.26
C THR A 456 50.28 31.55 -22.30
N THR A 457 50.64 32.77 -22.58
CA THR A 457 49.72 33.89 -22.72
C THR A 457 49.90 34.54 -24.11
N GLU A 458 48.85 34.58 -24.89
CA GLU A 458 48.81 35.26 -26.18
C GLU A 458 47.77 36.40 -26.14
N ILE A 459 48.16 37.61 -26.46
CA ILE A 459 47.32 38.81 -26.40
C ILE A 459 47.51 39.59 -27.70
N THR A 460 46.44 39.76 -28.47
CA THR A 460 46.46 40.56 -29.70
C THR A 460 46.43 42.07 -29.43
N GLY A 461 45.92 42.47 -28.32
CA GLY A 461 45.88 43.86 -27.88
C GLY A 461 47.00 44.22 -26.89
N GLU A 462 46.72 45.08 -25.97
CA GLU A 462 47.67 45.55 -24.92
C GLU A 462 47.63 44.65 -23.71
N LYS A 463 48.82 44.35 -23.13
CA LYS A 463 48.94 43.78 -21.79
C LYS A 463 49.47 44.84 -20.84
N SER A 464 48.67 45.28 -19.89
CA SER A 464 49.06 46.17 -18.82
C SER A 464 49.22 45.44 -17.51
N LEU A 465 50.28 45.66 -16.79
CA LEU A 465 50.56 45.17 -15.44
C LEU A 465 50.93 46.30 -14.51
N THR A 466 50.12 46.55 -13.51
CA THR A 466 50.41 47.57 -12.47
C THR A 466 50.53 46.87 -11.11
N THR A 467 51.64 47.03 -10.44
CA THR A 467 51.86 46.51 -9.09
C THR A 467 52.15 47.73 -8.14
N GLY A 468 51.47 47.70 -6.99
CA GLY A 468 51.68 48.80 -5.98
C GLY A 468 52.97 48.66 -5.14
N LYS A 469 53.62 47.49 -5.26
CA LYS A 469 54.90 47.20 -4.57
C LYS A 469 55.85 46.53 -5.55
N ASP A 470 56.56 45.54 -5.13
CA ASP A 470 57.57 44.84 -5.90
C ASP A 470 56.98 43.88 -6.95
N LEU A 471 57.58 43.79 -8.12
CA LEU A 471 57.49 42.73 -9.06
C LEU A 471 58.80 41.92 -8.97
N ILE A 472 58.68 40.66 -8.47
CA ILE A 472 59.81 39.76 -8.33
C ILE A 472 59.70 38.64 -9.33
N GLU A 473 60.65 38.51 -10.24
CA GLU A 473 60.75 37.44 -11.19
C GLU A 473 62.02 36.62 -10.95
N GLN A 474 61.92 35.33 -10.79
CA GLN A 474 63.06 34.42 -10.72
C GLN A 474 62.98 33.40 -11.87
N ILE A 475 63.97 33.50 -12.77
CA ILE A 475 63.97 32.68 -14.00
C ILE A 475 65.23 31.84 -14.00
N GLY A 476 65.00 30.46 -14.07
CA GLY A 476 66.10 29.49 -13.95
C GLY A 476 67.03 29.46 -15.19
N GLN A 477 66.56 29.91 -16.34
CA GLN A 477 67.39 29.89 -17.56
C GLN A 477 67.38 31.23 -18.28
N ILE A 478 66.53 31.47 -19.23
CA ILE A 478 66.58 32.62 -20.11
C ILE A 478 65.34 33.50 -19.99
N ARG A 479 65.47 34.75 -19.71
CA ARG A 479 64.46 35.76 -19.97
C ARG A 479 64.72 36.42 -21.32
N LYS A 480 63.82 36.27 -22.27
CA LYS A 480 63.92 36.93 -23.57
C LYS A 480 62.78 37.93 -23.71
N SER A 481 63.10 39.19 -23.96
CA SER A 481 62.14 40.23 -24.25
C SER A 481 62.51 40.87 -25.58
N VAL A 482 61.58 40.94 -26.51
CA VAL A 482 61.78 41.50 -27.83
C VAL A 482 60.62 42.47 -28.10
N ALA A 483 60.97 43.72 -28.46
CA ALA A 483 60.04 44.76 -28.84
C ALA A 483 60.34 45.21 -30.28
N ALA A 484 59.36 45.32 -31.13
CA ALA A 484 59.55 45.70 -32.52
C ALA A 484 59.95 47.23 -32.69
N VAL A 485 59.48 48.06 -31.77
CA VAL A 485 59.68 49.50 -31.86
C VAL A 485 60.66 49.97 -30.79
N LYS A 486 60.37 49.82 -29.52
CA LYS A 486 61.27 50.19 -28.41
C LYS A 486 60.96 49.41 -27.13
N GLN A 487 61.93 49.30 -26.28
CA GLN A 487 61.78 48.81 -24.91
C GLN A 487 62.26 49.90 -23.98
N GLU A 488 61.47 50.33 -23.02
CA GLU A 488 61.86 51.33 -22.01
C GLU A 488 61.96 50.67 -20.65
N ILE A 489 63.07 50.91 -19.94
CA ILE A 489 63.23 50.53 -18.54
C ILE A 489 63.49 51.82 -17.82
N ILE A 490 62.56 52.34 -17.06
CA ILE A 490 62.59 53.60 -16.38
C ILE A 490 62.49 53.38 -14.89
N ALA A 491 63.48 53.73 -14.15
CA ALA A 491 63.47 53.70 -12.70
C ALA A 491 64.40 54.80 -12.16
N PRO A 492 64.24 55.32 -10.93
CA PRO A 492 65.18 56.22 -10.31
C PRO A 492 66.60 55.66 -10.25
N VAL A 493 66.71 54.33 -10.05
CA VAL A 493 67.96 53.59 -10.06
C VAL A 493 67.80 52.31 -10.84
N VAL A 494 68.74 51.99 -11.72
CA VAL A 494 68.70 50.76 -12.57
C VAL A 494 69.98 49.96 -12.32
N TRP A 495 69.73 48.60 -12.07
CA TRP A 495 70.84 47.65 -12.01
C TRP A 495 70.66 46.65 -13.18
N ILE A 496 71.61 46.49 -14.03
CA ILE A 496 71.63 45.54 -15.14
C ILE A 496 72.96 44.80 -15.10
N GLY A 497 72.89 43.47 -14.87
CA GLY A 497 74.11 42.66 -14.78
C GLY A 497 74.01 41.47 -13.88
N SER A 498 75.04 41.00 -13.27
CA SER A 498 75.05 39.95 -12.24
C SER A 498 74.94 40.57 -10.84
N GLN A 499 74.91 39.75 -9.81
CA GLN A 499 74.86 40.21 -8.41
C GLN A 499 76.04 41.09 -8.00
N SER A 500 77.19 40.95 -8.67
CA SER A 500 78.42 41.63 -8.35
C SER A 500 78.89 42.64 -9.41
N ILE A 501 78.28 42.63 -10.59
CA ILE A 501 78.71 43.51 -11.70
C ILE A 501 77.48 44.18 -12.30
N ASN A 502 77.42 45.49 -12.24
CA ASN A 502 76.47 46.34 -12.91
C ASN A 502 77.05 46.85 -14.22
N VAL A 503 76.47 46.42 -15.37
CA VAL A 503 76.92 46.80 -16.70
C VAL A 503 76.80 48.33 -16.91
N ALA A 504 75.78 48.97 -16.35
CA ALA A 504 75.63 50.40 -16.41
C ALA A 504 76.73 51.10 -15.60
N GLN A 505 77.12 50.53 -14.45
CA GLN A 505 78.29 51.06 -13.65
C GLN A 505 79.61 50.88 -14.41
N LEU A 506 79.76 49.70 -15.12
CA LEU A 506 80.94 49.49 -15.96
C LEU A 506 81.12 50.63 -17.02
N MET A 507 79.98 51.11 -17.59
CA MET A 507 80.03 52.25 -18.52
C MET A 507 80.52 53.51 -17.84
N LEU A 508 80.13 53.81 -16.59
CA LEU A 508 80.61 54.96 -15.84
C LEU A 508 82.09 54.81 -15.50
N ASP A 509 82.47 53.60 -15.05
CA ASP A 509 83.90 53.35 -14.74
C ASP A 509 84.77 53.46 -15.98
N THR A 510 84.25 53.07 -17.16
CA THR A 510 84.88 53.25 -18.45
C THR A 510 85.07 54.75 -18.77
N LEU A 511 84.04 55.57 -18.51
CA LEU A 511 84.15 57.03 -18.68
C LEU A 511 85.15 57.60 -17.75
N ASP A 512 85.26 57.13 -16.52
CA ASP A 512 86.30 57.59 -15.57
C ASP A 512 87.72 57.23 -16.02
N VAL A 513 87.89 55.99 -16.57
CA VAL A 513 89.14 55.57 -17.18
C VAL A 513 89.51 56.46 -18.38
N VAL A 514 88.52 56.75 -19.27
CA VAL A 514 88.74 57.69 -20.41
C VAL A 514 89.13 59.09 -19.94
N LYS A 515 88.49 59.60 -18.90
CA LYS A 515 88.81 60.85 -18.25
C LYS A 515 90.24 60.82 -17.76
N GLN A 516 90.61 59.81 -16.96
CA GLN A 516 91.97 59.66 -16.43
C GLN A 516 93.02 59.57 -17.56
N LEU A 517 92.74 58.80 -18.62
CA LEU A 517 93.59 58.66 -19.77
C LEU A 517 93.77 59.99 -20.46
N ALA A 518 92.69 60.75 -20.65
CA ALA A 518 92.76 62.09 -21.24
C ALA A 518 93.59 63.05 -20.40
N GLU A 519 93.41 63.03 -19.07
CA GLU A 519 94.21 63.81 -18.13
C GLU A 519 95.71 63.47 -18.20
N GLN A 520 96.07 62.19 -18.16
CA GLN A 520 97.44 61.71 -18.26
C GLN A 520 98.04 62.03 -19.61
N THR A 521 97.27 61.79 -20.69
CA THR A 521 97.78 62.10 -22.03
C THR A 521 97.96 63.59 -22.27
N ALA A 522 97.04 64.42 -21.78
CA ALA A 522 97.14 65.88 -21.89
C ALA A 522 98.34 66.48 -21.09
N SER A 523 98.74 65.84 -20.02
CA SER A 523 99.78 66.29 -19.11
C SER A 523 101.11 65.60 -19.32
N HIS A 524 101.23 64.59 -20.19
CA HIS A 524 102.49 63.88 -20.36
C HIS A 524 103.49 64.75 -21.10
N THR A 525 104.72 64.67 -20.77
CA THR A 525 105.84 65.46 -21.32
C THR A 525 107.05 64.57 -21.66
N HIS A 526 107.80 64.93 -22.65
CA HIS A 526 109.09 64.32 -23.00
C HIS A 526 110.26 65.30 -22.57
N SER A 527 111.40 64.79 -22.29
CA SER A 527 112.51 65.52 -21.75
C SER A 527 112.93 66.81 -22.56
N ASN A 528 112.50 66.90 -23.83
CA ASN A 528 112.85 68.00 -24.71
C ASN A 528 111.69 68.69 -25.39
N THR A 529 110.42 68.30 -25.09
CA THR A 529 109.23 68.91 -25.63
C THR A 529 108.19 69.11 -24.56
N GLY A 530 107.48 70.21 -24.61
CA GLY A 530 106.38 70.49 -23.66
C GLY A 530 105.19 69.48 -23.81
N THR A 531 104.09 69.84 -23.22
CA THR A 531 102.81 69.09 -23.34
C THR A 531 102.36 68.98 -24.84
N PRO A 532 101.58 68.04 -25.19
CA PRO A 532 101.04 67.90 -26.57
C PRO A 532 100.34 69.18 -27.03
N GLN A 533 100.52 69.54 -28.33
CA GLN A 533 99.91 70.75 -28.87
C GLN A 533 98.40 70.81 -28.70
N ASN A 534 97.74 69.66 -28.69
CA ASN A 534 96.29 69.48 -28.50
C ASN A 534 95.90 69.10 -27.05
N ALA A 535 96.83 69.39 -26.08
CA ALA A 535 96.56 69.08 -24.68
C ALA A 535 95.20 69.64 -24.18
N GLY A 536 94.84 70.84 -24.69
CA GLY A 536 93.54 71.45 -24.34
C GLY A 536 92.36 70.69 -24.83
N GLU A 537 92.44 70.16 -26.05
CA GLU A 537 91.33 69.34 -26.62
C GLU A 537 91.19 67.97 -25.90
N ILE A 538 92.35 67.36 -25.62
CA ILE A 538 92.37 66.09 -24.86
C ILE A 538 91.77 66.30 -23.45
N LYS A 539 92.16 67.38 -22.78
CA LYS A 539 91.59 67.76 -21.48
C LYS A 539 90.09 68.05 -21.55
N SER A 540 89.67 68.72 -22.64
CA SER A 540 88.24 68.96 -22.90
C SER A 540 87.46 67.63 -23.05
N THR A 541 88.04 66.65 -23.74
CA THR A 541 87.44 65.29 -23.87
C THR A 541 87.30 64.61 -22.51
N GLY A 542 88.32 64.72 -21.67
CA GLY A 542 88.28 64.28 -20.26
C GLY A 542 87.14 64.91 -19.46
N SER A 543 87.01 66.25 -19.64
CA SER A 543 85.95 67.01 -18.97
C SER A 543 84.53 66.58 -19.50
N GLN A 544 84.43 66.24 -20.78
CA GLN A 544 83.21 65.72 -21.33
C GLN A 544 82.87 64.30 -20.75
N ALA A 545 83.89 63.43 -20.65
CA ALA A 545 83.70 62.12 -20.02
C ALA A 545 83.24 62.26 -18.54
N ASP A 546 83.87 63.17 -17.77
CA ASP A 546 83.46 63.47 -16.40
C ASP A 546 82.03 64.01 -16.32
N SER A 547 81.70 64.91 -17.25
CA SER A 547 80.31 65.44 -17.33
C SER A 547 79.30 64.37 -17.63
N LEU A 548 79.57 63.39 -18.52
CA LEU A 548 78.71 62.25 -18.83
C LEU A 548 78.64 61.34 -17.60
N SER A 549 79.73 60.99 -16.96
CA SER A 549 79.73 60.17 -15.74
C SER A 549 78.83 60.77 -14.65
N LYS A 550 79.00 62.07 -14.38
CA LYS A 550 78.17 62.80 -13.41
C LYS A 550 76.74 62.90 -13.78
N LYS A 551 76.39 62.99 -15.07
CA LYS A 551 75.02 63.05 -15.55
C LYS A 551 74.31 61.73 -15.34
N TYR A 552 74.90 60.55 -15.56
CA TYR A 552 74.29 59.27 -15.52
C TYR A 552 74.48 58.51 -14.22
N SER A 553 75.45 58.79 -13.40
CA SER A 553 75.68 58.17 -12.10
C SER A 553 74.45 58.15 -11.17
N PRO A 554 73.65 59.21 -11.07
CA PRO A 554 72.50 59.21 -10.18
C PRO A 554 71.43 58.09 -10.48
N VAL A 555 71.38 57.60 -11.72
CA VAL A 555 70.36 56.58 -12.17
C VAL A 555 70.95 55.18 -12.23
N ILE A 556 72.20 54.99 -11.83
CA ILE A 556 72.86 53.68 -11.84
C ILE A 556 73.08 53.23 -10.41
N SER A 557 72.55 52.06 -10.03
CA SER A 557 72.78 51.45 -8.72
C SER A 557 74.23 50.93 -8.62
N LYS A 558 74.88 51.21 -7.49
CA LYS A 558 76.16 50.63 -7.14
C LYS A 558 76.01 49.22 -6.60
#